data_2163d01997d32c44c81aa1a9837e9f1c
#
_entry.id   2163d01997d32c44c81aa1a9837e9f1c
#
_cell.length_a   1.000
_cell.length_b   1.000
_cell.length_c   1.000
_cell.angle_alpha   90.00
_cell.angle_beta   90.00
_cell.angle_gamma   90.00
#
_symmetry.space_group_name_H-M   'P 1'
#
loop_
_entity.id
_entity.type
_entity.pdbx_description
1 polymer ?
#
loop_
_entity_poly.entity_id
_entity_poly.type
_entity_poly.pdbx_seq_one_letter_code
_entity_poly.pdbx_strand_id
1 'polypeptide(L)'
;FDIATLDPFGAERAHLEAEAAKLAYDARNRFVADADHTTRLAHMLSMDTAARLAALIDPARAMPAAAPVAEAVHRDTILITVVDRDRMAVSLIYSVYWSFGSGFVSDRFGINFQNRGAGFTLTAGHPNEAAGGKRPMHTIIPAMLGGDGRPTMPFGVMGGAYQPCGHARLVSNMRDFGMAPQDAIDAPRCFADADGLQVERGYDRAVAAELAARGHSVVEADIPLGGAQAIAIHDSGVLEGASDPRKDGCALGC
;
A
#
# COMPACT_ATOMS: atom_id res chain seq x y z
N PHE A 1 -5.06 4.48 18.43
CA PHE A 1 -4.31 5.75 18.50
C PHE A 1 -5.15 6.86 17.87
N ASP A 2 -5.11 8.05 18.44
CA ASP A 2 -5.75 9.25 17.88
C ASP A 2 -4.78 9.94 16.92
N ILE A 3 -4.71 9.42 15.70
CA ILE A 3 -3.75 9.87 14.68
C ILE A 3 -3.99 11.34 14.28
N ALA A 4 -5.25 11.79 14.28
CA ALA A 4 -5.60 13.16 13.87
C ALA A 4 -5.00 14.27 14.76
N THR A 5 -4.54 13.92 15.96
CA THR A 5 -3.89 14.86 16.89
C THR A 5 -2.38 14.99 16.69
N LEU A 6 -1.78 14.11 15.85
CA LEU A 6 -0.35 14.06 15.62
C LEU A 6 0.08 15.02 14.51
N ASP A 7 1.38 15.32 14.47
CA ASP A 7 1.96 15.95 13.29
C ASP A 7 1.91 14.96 12.10
N PRO A 8 1.26 15.32 10.97
CA PRO A 8 1.13 14.45 9.81
C PRO A 8 2.47 14.00 9.21
N PHE A 9 3.55 14.72 9.48
CA PHE A 9 4.89 14.42 9.00
C PHE A 9 5.88 14.15 10.15
N GLY A 10 5.37 14.01 11.37
CA GLY A 10 6.17 13.79 12.57
C GLY A 10 6.62 12.34 12.74
N ALA A 11 7.64 12.18 13.58
CA ALA A 11 8.23 10.88 13.88
C ALA A 11 7.25 9.95 14.62
N GLU A 12 6.36 10.49 15.45
CA GLU A 12 5.38 9.66 16.17
C GLU A 12 4.42 8.96 15.22
N ARG A 13 3.83 9.70 14.26
CA ARG A 13 2.97 9.10 13.23
C ARG A 13 3.72 8.06 12.40
N ALA A 14 4.92 8.40 11.91
CA ALA A 14 5.72 7.49 11.10
C ALA A 14 6.09 6.21 11.88
N HIS A 15 6.39 6.34 13.17
CA HIS A 15 6.64 5.21 14.05
C HIS A 15 5.41 4.31 14.20
N LEU A 16 4.24 4.88 14.53
CA LEU A 16 3.01 4.10 14.70
C LEU A 16 2.60 3.37 13.41
N GLU A 17 2.72 4.04 12.25
CA GLU A 17 2.46 3.42 10.94
C GLU A 17 3.45 2.27 10.66
N ALA A 18 4.73 2.44 10.97
CA ALA A 18 5.75 1.40 10.81
C ALA A 18 5.48 0.18 11.70
N GLU A 19 5.13 0.41 12.96
CA GLU A 19 4.84 -0.66 13.91
C GLU A 19 3.55 -1.41 13.53
N ALA A 20 2.50 -0.69 13.14
CA ALA A 20 1.27 -1.28 12.64
C ALA A 20 1.51 -2.11 11.36
N ALA A 21 2.37 -1.62 10.45
CA ALA A 21 2.76 -2.34 9.24
C ALA A 21 3.47 -3.66 9.58
N LYS A 22 4.43 -3.67 10.52
CA LYS A 22 5.13 -4.88 10.96
C LYS A 22 4.16 -5.97 11.40
N LEU A 23 3.17 -5.62 12.23
CA LEU A 23 2.17 -6.55 12.74
C LEU A 23 1.21 -7.03 11.64
N ALA A 24 0.77 -6.12 10.77
CA ALA A 24 -0.12 -6.44 9.66
C ALA A 24 0.57 -7.37 8.64
N TYR A 25 1.84 -7.14 8.35
CA TYR A 25 2.60 -7.97 7.40
C TYR A 25 2.95 -9.35 7.97
N ASP A 26 3.18 -9.47 9.29
CA ASP A 26 3.28 -10.78 9.92
C ASP A 26 1.99 -11.58 9.73
N ALA A 27 0.82 -10.97 9.99
CA ALA A 27 -0.48 -11.61 9.79
C ALA A 27 -0.72 -11.94 8.30
N ARG A 28 -0.42 -11.01 7.38
CA ARG A 28 -0.48 -11.23 5.93
C ARG A 28 0.32 -12.45 5.52
N ASN A 29 1.57 -12.50 5.91
CA ASN A 29 2.49 -13.56 5.49
C ASN A 29 2.07 -14.93 6.00
N ARG A 30 1.38 -15.01 7.13
CA ARG A 30 0.90 -16.27 7.71
C ARG A 30 -0.47 -16.72 7.20
N PHE A 31 -1.34 -15.80 6.79
CA PHE A 31 -2.77 -16.13 6.61
C PHE A 31 -3.36 -15.72 5.27
N VAL A 32 -2.77 -14.79 4.53
CA VAL A 32 -3.34 -14.34 3.26
C VAL A 32 -2.88 -15.23 2.11
N ALA A 33 -3.85 -15.68 1.34
CA ALA A 33 -3.68 -16.60 0.21
C ALA A 33 -4.80 -16.38 -0.82
N ASP A 34 -5.02 -17.34 -1.72
CA ASP A 34 -6.28 -17.41 -2.50
C ASP A 34 -7.50 -17.38 -1.56
N ALA A 35 -8.60 -16.78 -2.02
CA ALA A 35 -9.79 -16.56 -1.20
C ALA A 35 -10.28 -17.83 -0.49
N ASP A 36 -10.30 -18.95 -1.21
CA ASP A 36 -10.74 -20.25 -0.67
C ASP A 36 -9.77 -20.83 0.38
N HIS A 37 -8.57 -20.29 0.48
CA HIS A 37 -7.52 -20.69 1.41
C HIS A 37 -7.27 -19.67 2.52
N THR A 38 -7.86 -18.47 2.45
CA THR A 38 -7.78 -17.43 3.47
C THR A 38 -8.83 -17.64 4.55
N THR A 39 -8.53 -18.49 5.54
CA THR A 39 -9.54 -18.97 6.50
C THR A 39 -9.80 -18.01 7.67
N ARG A 40 -8.95 -16.99 7.89
CA ARG A 40 -9.01 -16.07 9.05
C ARG A 40 -9.43 -14.64 8.70
N LEU A 41 -10.05 -14.43 7.54
CA LEU A 41 -10.38 -13.08 7.05
C LEU A 41 -11.21 -12.28 8.07
N ALA A 42 -12.29 -12.84 8.59
CA ALA A 42 -13.13 -12.14 9.57
C ALA A 42 -12.38 -11.77 10.86
N HIS A 43 -11.46 -12.63 11.32
CA HIS A 43 -10.61 -12.33 12.46
C HIS A 43 -9.63 -11.20 12.16
N MET A 44 -8.94 -11.24 11.01
CA MET A 44 -8.00 -10.18 10.61
C MET A 44 -8.66 -8.82 10.44
N LEU A 45 -9.93 -8.78 10.03
CA LEU A 45 -10.70 -7.55 9.84
C LEU A 45 -11.46 -7.08 11.08
N SER A 46 -11.40 -7.81 12.21
CA SER A 46 -12.14 -7.43 13.41
C SER A 46 -11.45 -6.30 14.17
N MET A 47 -12.26 -5.39 14.71
CA MET A 47 -11.77 -4.31 15.59
C MET A 47 -11.12 -4.84 16.87
N ASP A 48 -11.56 -6.00 17.38
CA ASP A 48 -10.94 -6.66 18.54
C ASP A 48 -9.50 -7.08 18.23
N THR A 49 -9.26 -7.66 17.05
CA THR A 49 -7.90 -7.98 16.59
C THR A 49 -7.05 -6.71 16.43
N ALA A 50 -7.61 -5.66 15.81
CA ALA A 50 -6.91 -4.39 15.67
C ALA A 50 -6.52 -3.79 17.05
N ALA A 51 -7.43 -3.80 18.01
CA ALA A 51 -7.18 -3.31 19.37
C ALA A 51 -6.07 -4.12 20.08
N ARG A 52 -6.09 -5.44 19.95
CA ARG A 52 -5.05 -6.32 20.54
C ARG A 52 -3.68 -6.09 19.89
N LEU A 53 -3.63 -5.91 18.57
CA LEU A 53 -2.38 -5.60 17.86
C LEU A 53 -1.88 -4.21 18.25
N ALA A 54 -2.75 -3.21 18.32
CA ALA A 54 -2.38 -1.87 18.77
C ALA A 54 -1.78 -1.85 20.20
N ALA A 55 -2.27 -2.73 21.09
CA ALA A 55 -1.73 -2.86 22.44
C ALA A 55 -0.29 -3.43 22.51
N LEU A 56 0.22 -3.99 21.41
CA LEU A 56 1.60 -4.46 21.30
C LEU A 56 2.58 -3.35 20.88
N ILE A 57 2.06 -2.22 20.39
CA ILE A 57 2.88 -1.10 19.93
C ILE A 57 3.28 -0.25 21.13
N ASP A 58 4.59 -0.13 21.36
CA ASP A 58 5.15 0.82 22.31
C ASP A 58 5.42 2.15 21.57
N PRO A 59 4.74 3.27 21.88
CA PRO A 59 4.95 4.54 21.19
C PRO A 59 6.36 5.10 21.28
N ALA A 60 7.14 4.64 22.26
CA ALA A 60 8.49 5.14 22.51
C ALA A 60 9.59 4.23 21.91
N ARG A 61 9.26 3.00 21.52
CA ARG A 61 10.26 2.00 21.17
C ARG A 61 9.83 1.11 20.01
N ALA A 62 10.70 1.03 19.00
CA ALA A 62 10.49 0.15 17.86
C ALA A 62 10.54 -1.34 18.26
N MET A 63 9.61 -2.14 17.74
CA MET A 63 9.70 -3.61 17.77
C MET A 63 10.94 -4.08 17.01
N PRO A 64 11.54 -5.22 17.41
CA PRO A 64 12.55 -5.89 16.57
C PRO A 64 12.02 -6.12 15.15
N ALA A 65 12.92 -6.36 14.21
CA ALA A 65 12.72 -6.38 12.77
C ALA A 65 11.31 -6.69 12.25
N ALA A 66 10.94 -6.01 11.17
CA ALA A 66 9.71 -6.33 10.41
C ALA A 66 9.73 -7.80 9.96
N ALA A 67 8.56 -8.42 9.82
CA ALA A 67 8.42 -9.68 9.12
C ALA A 67 9.04 -9.55 7.71
N PRO A 68 9.83 -10.54 7.25
CA PRO A 68 10.45 -10.47 5.94
C PRO A 68 9.40 -10.20 4.86
N VAL A 69 9.52 -9.08 4.19
CA VAL A 69 8.76 -8.79 2.98
C VAL A 69 9.57 -9.39 1.84
N ALA A 70 9.16 -10.56 1.37
CA ALA A 70 9.89 -11.33 0.35
C ALA A 70 9.88 -10.67 -1.04
N GLU A 71 9.43 -9.43 -1.14
CA GLU A 71 9.20 -8.75 -2.39
C GLU A 71 10.07 -7.50 -2.48
N ALA A 72 11.02 -7.52 -3.42
CA ALA A 72 11.70 -6.30 -3.86
C ALA A 72 10.67 -5.24 -4.29
N VAL A 73 11.00 -3.97 -4.14
CA VAL A 73 10.18 -2.85 -4.62
C VAL A 73 9.94 -3.02 -6.12
N HIS A 74 8.70 -3.32 -6.51
CA HIS A 74 8.33 -3.55 -7.91
C HIS A 74 8.20 -2.23 -8.65
N ARG A 75 8.82 -2.13 -9.82
CA ARG A 75 8.82 -0.92 -10.65
C ARG A 75 7.73 -0.90 -11.73
N ASP A 76 7.11 -2.04 -12.05
CA ASP A 76 6.32 -2.26 -13.27
C ASP A 76 4.81 -2.45 -13.01
N THR A 77 4.25 -1.75 -12.04
CA THR A 77 2.82 -1.70 -11.79
C THR A 77 2.23 -0.41 -12.34
N ILE A 78 1.10 -0.50 -13.05
CA ILE A 78 0.34 0.64 -13.56
C ILE A 78 -1.00 0.70 -12.84
N LEU A 79 -1.40 1.92 -12.46
CA LEU A 79 -2.72 2.23 -11.92
C LEU A 79 -3.38 3.30 -12.79
N ILE A 80 -4.61 3.04 -13.20
CA ILE A 80 -5.44 3.95 -13.96
C ILE A 80 -6.75 4.16 -13.21
N THR A 81 -7.11 5.41 -12.96
CA THR A 81 -8.43 5.77 -12.43
C THR A 81 -9.20 6.56 -13.50
N VAL A 82 -10.48 6.27 -13.66
CA VAL A 82 -11.35 6.95 -14.63
C VAL A 82 -12.70 7.21 -13.99
N VAL A 83 -13.25 8.40 -14.23
CA VAL A 83 -14.66 8.72 -13.95
C VAL A 83 -15.25 9.36 -15.19
N ASP A 84 -16.29 8.76 -15.74
CA ASP A 84 -16.97 9.29 -16.92
C ASP A 84 -18.03 10.33 -16.58
N ARG A 85 -18.68 10.90 -17.61
CA ARG A 85 -19.76 11.88 -17.46
C ARG A 85 -20.99 11.33 -16.70
N ASP A 86 -21.23 10.02 -16.79
CA ASP A 86 -22.36 9.35 -16.13
C ASP A 86 -21.98 8.88 -14.71
N ARG A 87 -20.77 9.25 -14.24
CA ARG A 87 -20.18 8.91 -12.94
C ARG A 87 -19.89 7.41 -12.77
N MET A 88 -19.72 6.68 -13.86
CA MET A 88 -19.08 5.37 -13.81
C MET A 88 -17.63 5.55 -13.37
N ALA A 89 -17.28 4.98 -12.25
CA ALA A 89 -15.94 5.10 -11.68
C ALA A 89 -15.18 3.77 -11.80
N VAL A 90 -13.94 3.84 -12.25
CA VAL A 90 -13.05 2.68 -12.43
C VAL A 90 -11.73 2.93 -11.70
N SER A 91 -11.26 1.95 -10.95
CA SER A 91 -9.88 1.83 -10.50
C SER A 91 -9.31 0.56 -11.09
N LEU A 92 -8.38 0.66 -12.01
CA LEU A 92 -7.74 -0.46 -12.70
C LEU A 92 -6.26 -0.49 -12.36
N ILE A 93 -5.80 -1.59 -11.81
CA ILE A 93 -4.38 -1.83 -11.54
C ILE A 93 -3.94 -3.15 -12.18
N TYR A 94 -2.81 -3.14 -12.87
CA TYR A 94 -2.22 -4.37 -13.40
C TYR A 94 -0.69 -4.34 -13.28
N SER A 95 -0.10 -5.52 -13.25
CA SER A 95 1.32 -5.69 -13.00
C SER A 95 1.79 -7.01 -13.55
N VAL A 96 3.01 -7.06 -14.05
CA VAL A 96 3.69 -8.31 -14.40
C VAL A 96 4.43 -8.93 -13.21
N TYR A 97 4.29 -8.34 -12.02
CA TYR A 97 4.88 -8.70 -10.74
C TYR A 97 6.33 -8.22 -10.61
N TRP A 98 7.35 -8.98 -11.05
CA TRP A 98 8.73 -8.49 -11.12
C TRP A 98 9.00 -7.79 -12.45
N SER A 99 10.04 -6.94 -12.49
CA SER A 99 10.47 -6.27 -13.72
C SER A 99 10.63 -7.26 -14.87
N PHE A 100 10.01 -6.96 -16.01
CA PHE A 100 9.89 -7.85 -17.17
C PHE A 100 9.14 -9.17 -16.91
N GLY A 101 8.48 -9.34 -15.77
CA GLY A 101 7.68 -10.51 -15.42
C GLY A 101 8.47 -11.81 -15.51
N SER A 102 7.97 -12.78 -16.28
CA SER A 102 8.62 -14.08 -16.50
C SER A 102 9.79 -14.04 -17.49
N GLY A 103 9.98 -12.93 -18.21
CA GLY A 103 10.90 -12.85 -19.35
C GLY A 103 10.39 -13.55 -20.63
N PHE A 104 9.21 -14.18 -20.57
CA PHE A 104 8.58 -14.78 -21.75
C PHE A 104 7.58 -13.82 -22.37
N VAL A 105 7.55 -13.80 -23.69
CA VAL A 105 6.67 -12.96 -24.51
C VAL A 105 5.88 -13.86 -25.46
N SER A 106 4.61 -13.54 -25.69
CA SER A 106 3.82 -14.22 -26.70
C SER A 106 4.29 -13.84 -28.10
N ASP A 107 4.73 -14.81 -28.89
CA ASP A 107 5.18 -14.61 -30.27
C ASP A 107 4.07 -14.01 -31.16
N ARG A 108 2.79 -14.34 -30.85
CA ARG A 108 1.65 -13.87 -31.64
C ARG A 108 1.20 -12.46 -31.29
N PHE A 109 1.27 -12.07 -30.01
CA PHE A 109 0.62 -10.85 -29.50
C PHE A 109 1.61 -9.84 -28.93
N GLY A 110 2.89 -10.20 -28.76
CA GLY A 110 3.88 -9.32 -28.10
C GLY A 110 3.60 -9.08 -26.62
N ILE A 111 2.74 -9.91 -25.99
CA ILE A 111 2.36 -9.76 -24.57
C ILE A 111 3.42 -10.39 -23.70
N ASN A 112 3.99 -9.59 -22.79
CA ASN A 112 4.91 -10.07 -21.77
C ASN A 112 4.12 -10.77 -20.63
N PHE A 113 4.50 -12.01 -20.29
CA PHE A 113 3.82 -12.77 -19.26
C PHE A 113 4.33 -12.41 -17.86
N GLN A 114 3.39 -12.26 -16.94
CA GLN A 114 3.68 -12.02 -15.53
C GLN A 114 4.33 -13.25 -14.87
N ASN A 115 5.04 -13.04 -13.76
CA ASN A 115 5.65 -14.11 -12.96
C ASN A 115 5.10 -14.17 -11.52
N ARG A 116 3.84 -13.83 -11.32
CA ARG A 116 3.22 -13.75 -10.00
C ARG A 116 3.22 -15.08 -9.23
N GLY A 117 3.42 -16.21 -9.92
CA GLY A 117 3.64 -17.50 -9.29
C GLY A 117 4.81 -17.53 -8.29
N ALA A 118 5.79 -16.61 -8.43
CA ALA A 118 6.85 -16.43 -7.43
C ALA A 118 6.33 -15.95 -6.06
N GLY A 119 5.09 -15.45 -5.97
CA GLY A 119 4.44 -15.08 -4.72
C GLY A 119 3.92 -16.27 -3.90
N PHE A 120 3.95 -17.51 -4.40
CA PHE A 120 3.68 -18.70 -3.62
C PHE A 120 4.82 -19.01 -2.64
N THR A 121 4.50 -19.75 -1.57
CA THR A 121 5.52 -20.43 -0.75
C THR A 121 5.54 -21.92 -1.07
N LEU A 122 6.69 -22.56 -0.82
CA LEU A 122 6.86 -24.01 -0.89
C LEU A 122 6.75 -24.69 0.50
N THR A 123 6.39 -23.91 1.52
CA THR A 123 6.20 -24.44 2.88
C THR A 123 4.95 -25.30 2.93
N ALA A 124 5.11 -26.58 3.19
CA ALA A 124 4.00 -27.54 3.27
C ALA A 124 2.94 -27.14 4.32
N GLY A 125 1.68 -27.18 3.93
CA GLY A 125 0.54 -26.82 4.79
C GLY A 125 0.31 -25.31 4.97
N HIS A 126 1.13 -24.46 4.34
CA HIS A 126 0.91 -23.02 4.39
C HIS A 126 -0.30 -22.62 3.52
N PRO A 127 -1.17 -21.67 3.96
CA PRO A 127 -2.32 -21.24 3.15
C PRO A 127 -1.95 -20.82 1.73
N ASN A 128 -0.79 -20.18 1.55
CA ASN A 128 -0.26 -19.74 0.25
C ASN A 128 0.75 -20.74 -0.36
N GLU A 129 0.69 -22.02 0.01
CA GLU A 129 1.49 -23.08 -0.63
C GLU A 129 1.08 -23.23 -2.11
N ALA A 130 2.08 -23.43 -2.98
CA ALA A 130 1.86 -23.65 -4.40
C ALA A 130 1.07 -24.94 -4.65
N ALA A 131 -0.05 -24.83 -5.36
CA ALA A 131 -0.89 -25.98 -5.70
C ALA A 131 -1.62 -25.74 -7.02
N GLY A 132 -2.11 -26.84 -7.65
CA GLY A 132 -2.89 -26.77 -8.87
C GLY A 132 -4.23 -26.03 -8.66
N GLY A 133 -4.63 -25.21 -9.64
CA GLY A 133 -5.90 -24.45 -9.60
C GLY A 133 -5.97 -23.30 -8.60
N LYS A 134 -4.86 -22.94 -7.98
CA LYS A 134 -4.75 -21.94 -6.93
C LYS A 134 -4.04 -20.68 -7.41
N ARG A 135 -4.49 -19.52 -6.94
CA ARG A 135 -3.82 -18.23 -7.14
C ARG A 135 -2.88 -17.91 -5.98
N PRO A 136 -1.70 -17.31 -6.23
CA PRO A 136 -0.86 -16.83 -5.15
C PRO A 136 -1.49 -15.62 -4.46
N MET A 137 -1.01 -15.29 -3.27
CA MET A 137 -1.30 -14.00 -2.65
C MET A 137 -1.01 -12.85 -3.65
N HIS A 138 -1.96 -11.93 -3.78
CA HIS A 138 -1.84 -10.77 -4.65
C HIS A 138 -1.49 -9.51 -3.86
N THR A 139 -0.65 -8.67 -4.47
CA THR A 139 -0.27 -7.36 -3.93
C THR A 139 -0.93 -6.20 -4.66
N ILE A 140 -1.62 -6.45 -5.79
CA ILE A 140 -2.35 -5.43 -6.54
C ILE A 140 -3.72 -5.18 -5.91
N ILE A 141 -4.00 -3.91 -5.60
CA ILE A 141 -5.17 -3.50 -4.80
C ILE A 141 -5.81 -2.28 -5.46
N PRO A 142 -6.72 -2.47 -6.46
CA PRO A 142 -7.58 -1.37 -6.88
C PRO A 142 -8.54 -1.01 -5.75
N ALA A 143 -8.80 0.28 -5.53
CA ALA A 143 -9.64 0.72 -4.44
C ALA A 143 -10.68 1.75 -4.85
N MET A 144 -11.76 1.79 -4.07
CA MET A 144 -12.87 2.72 -4.25
C MET A 144 -13.35 3.18 -2.87
N LEU A 145 -13.36 4.48 -2.62
CA LEU A 145 -14.14 5.04 -1.52
C LEU A 145 -15.57 5.27 -2.01
N GLY A 146 -16.52 5.11 -1.11
CA GLY A 146 -17.92 5.33 -1.42
C GLY A 146 -18.79 5.40 -0.17
N GLY A 147 -20.00 5.88 -0.32
CA GLY A 147 -21.06 5.91 0.69
C GLY A 147 -22.41 5.79 0.00
N ASP A 148 -23.38 5.18 0.68
CA ASP A 148 -24.77 5.02 0.21
C ASP A 148 -24.90 4.40 -1.19
N GLY A 149 -24.01 3.46 -1.51
CA GLY A 149 -23.99 2.78 -2.81
C GLY A 149 -23.40 3.59 -3.97
N ARG A 150 -22.81 4.76 -3.69
CA ARG A 150 -22.21 5.61 -4.72
C ARG A 150 -20.68 5.70 -4.52
N PRO A 151 -19.88 5.63 -5.60
CA PRO A 151 -18.46 5.90 -5.51
C PRO A 151 -18.23 7.39 -5.24
N THR A 152 -17.29 7.69 -4.35
CA THR A 152 -16.82 9.05 -4.07
C THR A 152 -15.38 9.27 -4.50
N MET A 153 -14.58 8.18 -4.63
CA MET A 153 -13.20 8.28 -5.10
C MET A 153 -12.66 6.93 -5.56
N PRO A 154 -12.49 6.68 -6.87
CA PRO A 154 -11.59 5.65 -7.35
C PRO A 154 -10.16 6.05 -7.05
N PHE A 155 -9.37 5.15 -6.48
CA PHE A 155 -7.97 5.40 -6.16
C PHE A 155 -7.16 4.12 -6.09
N GLY A 156 -5.88 4.25 -5.91
CA GLY A 156 -4.97 3.18 -5.56
C GLY A 156 -3.54 3.68 -5.42
N VAL A 157 -2.69 2.80 -4.93
CA VAL A 157 -1.26 3.04 -4.77
C VAL A 157 -0.51 1.86 -5.35
N MET A 158 0.34 2.09 -6.35
CA MET A 158 1.29 1.10 -6.85
C MET A 158 2.45 0.93 -5.87
N GLY A 159 3.28 -0.10 -6.07
CA GLY A 159 4.52 -0.27 -5.31
C GLY A 159 4.66 -1.62 -4.62
N GLY A 160 4.16 -2.69 -5.25
CA GLY A 160 4.32 -4.06 -4.74
C GLY A 160 3.83 -4.21 -3.31
N ALA A 161 4.71 -4.63 -2.44
CA ALA A 161 4.40 -4.84 -1.03
C ALA A 161 3.96 -3.56 -0.28
N TYR A 162 4.39 -2.39 -0.70
CA TYR A 162 4.00 -1.11 -0.09
C TYR A 162 2.51 -0.76 -0.25
N GLN A 163 1.82 -1.33 -1.23
CA GLN A 163 0.45 -0.92 -1.58
C GLN A 163 -0.51 -0.80 -0.39
N PRO A 164 -0.64 -1.78 0.54
CA PRO A 164 -1.54 -1.65 1.69
C PRO A 164 -1.23 -0.46 2.59
N CYS A 165 0.06 -0.23 2.89
CA CYS A 165 0.50 0.90 3.69
C CYS A 165 0.25 2.23 2.97
N GLY A 166 0.51 2.28 1.67
CA GLY A 166 0.24 3.45 0.84
C GLY A 166 -1.24 3.81 0.78
N HIS A 167 -2.13 2.82 0.68
CA HIS A 167 -3.58 3.03 0.75
C HIS A 167 -4.00 3.59 2.11
N ALA A 168 -3.54 2.97 3.21
CA ALA A 168 -3.86 3.43 4.56
C ALA A 168 -3.39 4.87 4.78
N ARG A 169 -2.15 5.20 4.36
CA ARG A 169 -1.60 6.54 4.49
C ARG A 169 -2.34 7.57 3.65
N LEU A 170 -2.67 7.27 2.38
CA LEU A 170 -3.43 8.18 1.51
C LEU A 170 -4.80 8.50 2.12
N VAL A 171 -5.53 7.47 2.56
CA VAL A 171 -6.85 7.64 3.17
C VAL A 171 -6.75 8.43 4.49
N SER A 172 -5.76 8.11 5.33
CA SER A 172 -5.51 8.84 6.59
C SER A 172 -5.14 10.30 6.33
N ASN A 173 -4.26 10.60 5.35
CA ASN A 173 -3.93 11.98 4.98
C ASN A 173 -5.18 12.80 4.65
N MET A 174 -6.12 12.22 3.92
CA MET A 174 -7.35 12.92 3.54
C MET A 174 -8.37 12.97 4.68
N ARG A 175 -8.57 11.90 5.44
CA ARG A 175 -9.65 11.77 6.42
C ARG A 175 -9.29 12.29 7.79
N ASP A 176 -8.07 12.02 8.25
CA ASP A 176 -7.63 12.40 9.60
C ASP A 176 -7.00 13.80 9.60
N PHE A 177 -6.33 14.18 8.50
CA PHE A 177 -5.62 15.46 8.39
C PHE A 177 -6.25 16.45 7.41
N GLY A 178 -7.33 16.08 6.73
CA GLY A 178 -8.08 16.99 5.83
C GLY A 178 -7.32 17.47 4.60
N MET A 179 -6.29 16.73 4.17
CA MET A 179 -5.51 17.08 2.99
C MET A 179 -6.33 16.93 1.72
N ALA A 180 -6.13 17.84 0.75
CA ALA A 180 -6.64 17.65 -0.60
C ALA A 180 -6.01 16.40 -1.26
N PRO A 181 -6.65 15.78 -2.27
CA PRO A 181 -6.14 14.55 -2.90
C PRO A 181 -4.70 14.68 -3.38
N GLN A 182 -4.32 15.78 -4.02
CA GLN A 182 -2.95 15.98 -4.51
C GLN A 182 -1.95 16.13 -3.36
N ASP A 183 -2.27 16.92 -2.32
CA ASP A 183 -1.41 17.09 -1.15
C ASP A 183 -1.20 15.76 -0.41
N ALA A 184 -2.27 14.96 -0.33
CA ALA A 184 -2.22 13.63 0.29
C ALA A 184 -1.32 12.66 -0.49
N ILE A 185 -1.27 12.78 -1.81
CA ILE A 185 -0.41 11.99 -2.70
C ILE A 185 1.05 12.46 -2.60
N ASP A 186 1.28 13.77 -2.60
CA ASP A 186 2.62 14.38 -2.57
C ASP A 186 3.33 14.18 -1.23
N ALA A 187 2.58 13.96 -0.16
CA ALA A 187 3.09 13.76 1.19
C ALA A 187 4.18 12.67 1.26
N PRO A 188 5.24 12.87 2.03
CA PRO A 188 6.35 11.92 2.14
C PRO A 188 5.87 10.60 2.76
N ARG A 189 6.51 9.51 2.38
CA ARG A 189 6.17 8.14 2.75
C ARG A 189 7.28 7.45 3.51
N CYS A 190 6.91 6.51 4.36
CA CYS A 190 7.83 5.58 4.99
C CYS A 190 7.29 4.15 4.90
N PHE A 191 8.19 3.18 4.97
CA PHE A 191 7.83 1.76 4.92
C PHE A 191 8.83 0.90 5.69
N ALA A 192 8.34 0.09 6.61
CA ALA A 192 9.14 -0.88 7.33
C ALA A 192 9.22 -2.18 6.52
N ASP A 193 10.42 -2.53 6.08
CA ASP A 193 10.72 -3.76 5.35
C ASP A 193 11.87 -4.55 5.99
N ALA A 194 12.43 -5.54 5.26
CA ALA A 194 13.52 -6.36 5.76
C ALA A 194 14.84 -5.59 5.95
N ASP A 195 15.04 -4.51 5.20
CA ASP A 195 16.25 -3.71 5.23
C ASP A 195 16.20 -2.60 6.28
N GLY A 196 15.01 -2.33 6.84
CA GLY A 196 14.79 -1.33 7.86
C GLY A 196 13.55 -0.46 7.63
N LEU A 197 13.52 0.72 8.22
CA LEU A 197 12.49 1.72 7.99
C LEU A 197 12.93 2.64 6.84
N GLN A 198 12.44 2.36 5.64
CA GLN A 198 12.62 3.21 4.47
C GLN A 198 11.89 4.54 4.69
N VAL A 199 12.57 5.66 4.50
CA VAL A 199 12.03 7.02 4.69
C VAL A 199 12.35 7.87 3.46
N GLU A 200 11.35 8.49 2.85
CA GLU A 200 11.56 9.38 1.70
C GLU A 200 12.18 10.72 2.13
N ARG A 201 12.88 11.37 1.19
CA ARG A 201 13.58 12.67 1.39
C ARG A 201 12.66 13.82 1.81
N GLY A 202 11.35 13.68 1.66
CA GLY A 202 10.37 14.69 2.09
C GLY A 202 10.19 14.82 3.60
N TYR A 203 10.72 13.88 4.38
CA TYR A 203 10.77 14.02 5.84
C TYR A 203 11.94 14.91 6.29
N ASP A 204 11.71 15.69 7.36
CA ASP A 204 12.78 16.43 8.01
C ASP A 204 13.84 15.46 8.58
N ARG A 205 15.10 15.86 8.55
CA ARG A 205 16.20 15.07 9.13
C ARG A 205 16.03 14.82 10.64
N ALA A 206 15.38 15.75 11.35
CA ALA A 206 15.05 15.57 12.76
C ALA A 206 14.11 14.40 12.98
N VAL A 207 13.14 14.18 12.08
CA VAL A 207 12.22 13.03 12.11
C VAL A 207 12.98 11.72 11.97
N ALA A 208 13.91 11.64 11.01
CA ALA A 208 14.74 10.45 10.83
C ALA A 208 15.61 10.16 12.07
N ALA A 209 16.19 11.19 12.68
CA ALA A 209 16.98 11.06 13.91
C ALA A 209 16.13 10.59 15.10
N GLU A 210 14.91 11.10 15.23
CA GLU A 210 13.97 10.69 16.28
C GLU A 210 13.48 9.24 16.09
N LEU A 211 13.22 8.82 14.86
CA LEU A 211 12.90 7.42 14.54
C LEU A 211 14.06 6.48 14.90
N ALA A 212 15.28 6.88 14.57
CA ALA A 212 16.48 6.13 14.97
C ALA A 212 16.65 6.04 16.50
N ALA A 213 16.37 7.14 17.23
CA ALA A 213 16.39 7.15 18.69
C ALA A 213 15.34 6.22 19.32
N ARG A 214 14.20 5.99 18.64
CA ARG A 214 13.21 4.96 19.03
C ARG A 214 13.66 3.54 18.70
N GLY A 215 14.78 3.35 18.02
CA GLY A 215 15.35 2.03 17.71
C GLY A 215 15.03 1.51 16.32
N HIS A 216 14.48 2.33 15.41
CA HIS A 216 14.38 1.95 14.01
C HIS A 216 15.74 1.97 13.31
N SER A 217 16.01 0.96 12.46
CA SER A 217 17.08 1.05 11.46
C SER A 217 16.56 1.92 10.31
N VAL A 218 16.83 3.22 10.38
CA VAL A 218 16.32 4.18 9.37
C VAL A 218 17.22 4.18 8.15
N VAL A 219 16.61 4.02 6.97
CA VAL A 219 17.27 4.02 5.67
C VAL A 219 16.59 5.06 4.77
N GLU A 220 17.37 5.93 4.13
CA GLU A 220 16.81 6.81 3.08
C GLU A 220 16.38 5.95 1.88
N ALA A 221 15.15 6.13 1.42
CA ALA A 221 14.63 5.38 0.29
C ALA A 221 15.34 5.82 -1.01
N ASP A 222 16.11 4.92 -1.61
CA ASP A 222 16.78 5.15 -2.90
C ASP A 222 15.78 5.34 -4.05
N ILE A 223 14.61 4.75 -3.92
CA ILE A 223 13.53 4.77 -4.91
C ILE A 223 12.25 5.25 -4.22
N PRO A 224 11.44 6.09 -4.89
CA PRO A 224 10.15 6.51 -4.33
C PRO A 224 9.26 5.33 -3.94
N LEU A 225 8.64 5.42 -2.77
CA LEU A 225 7.75 4.40 -2.22
C LEU A 225 6.38 4.45 -2.91
N GLY A 226 6.22 3.60 -3.91
CA GLY A 226 4.97 3.47 -4.65
C GLY A 226 4.66 4.66 -5.56
N GLY A 227 3.40 4.79 -5.92
CA GLY A 227 2.82 5.88 -6.71
C GLY A 227 1.31 5.80 -6.66
N ALA A 228 0.64 6.92 -6.45
CA ALA A 228 -0.81 6.98 -6.27
C ALA A 228 -1.51 7.70 -7.43
N GLN A 229 -2.77 7.32 -7.66
CA GLN A 229 -3.69 8.01 -8.56
C GLN A 229 -5.05 8.06 -7.87
N ALA A 230 -5.77 9.18 -7.99
CA ALA A 230 -7.10 9.32 -7.42
C ALA A 230 -7.94 10.29 -8.26
N ILE A 231 -9.27 10.11 -8.21
CA ILE A 231 -10.23 11.10 -8.70
C ILE A 231 -11.30 11.27 -7.63
N ALA A 232 -11.31 12.39 -6.94
CA ALA A 232 -12.39 12.72 -6.01
C ALA A 232 -13.62 13.21 -6.79
N ILE A 233 -14.79 12.69 -6.43
CA ILE A 233 -16.10 13.05 -6.98
C ILE A 233 -16.79 13.90 -5.91
N HIS A 234 -16.82 15.21 -6.12
CA HIS A 234 -17.43 16.15 -5.18
C HIS A 234 -18.95 16.18 -5.31
N ASP A 235 -19.65 16.52 -4.23
CA ASP A 235 -21.12 16.68 -4.22
C ASP A 235 -21.61 17.74 -5.22
N SER A 236 -20.76 18.72 -5.53
CA SER A 236 -21.01 19.74 -6.57
C SER A 236 -21.00 19.16 -7.99
N GLY A 237 -20.60 17.91 -8.18
CA GLY A 237 -20.40 17.27 -9.48
C GLY A 237 -19.01 17.50 -10.09
N VAL A 238 -18.17 18.31 -9.47
CA VAL A 238 -16.77 18.50 -9.89
C VAL A 238 -15.98 17.21 -9.70
N LEU A 239 -15.12 16.90 -10.66
CA LEU A 239 -14.11 15.83 -10.56
C LEU A 239 -12.75 16.47 -10.32
N GLU A 240 -12.09 16.06 -9.24
CA GLU A 240 -10.75 16.48 -8.88
C GLU A 240 -9.78 15.32 -9.07
N GLY A 241 -8.96 15.38 -10.12
CA GLY A 241 -7.93 14.37 -10.41
C GLY A 241 -6.62 14.70 -9.70
N ALA A 242 -5.98 13.68 -9.15
CA ALA A 242 -4.67 13.78 -8.52
C ALA A 242 -3.75 12.66 -9.01
N SER A 243 -2.50 13.01 -9.33
CA SER A 243 -1.51 12.10 -9.90
C SER A 243 -0.16 12.23 -9.20
N ASP A 244 0.48 11.11 -8.95
CA ASP A 244 1.74 11.05 -8.20
C ASP A 244 2.93 11.56 -9.03
N PRO A 245 3.62 12.61 -8.58
CA PRO A 245 4.79 13.15 -9.28
C PRO A 245 5.99 12.20 -9.27
N ARG A 246 5.95 11.13 -8.45
CA ARG A 246 6.98 10.08 -8.42
C ARG A 246 6.91 9.14 -9.64
N LYS A 247 5.88 9.28 -10.47
CA LYS A 247 5.59 8.45 -11.64
C LYS A 247 5.30 9.33 -12.86
N ASP A 248 5.35 8.74 -14.06
CA ASP A 248 5.11 9.43 -15.33
C ASP A 248 3.60 9.58 -15.65
N GLY A 249 2.76 9.64 -14.63
CA GLY A 249 1.32 9.80 -14.76
C GLY A 249 0.91 11.27 -14.78
N CYS A 250 -0.34 11.50 -15.18
CA CYS A 250 -0.98 12.81 -15.09
C CYS A 250 -2.49 12.67 -14.87
N ALA A 251 -3.10 13.68 -14.28
CA ALA A 251 -4.54 13.83 -14.21
C ALA A 251 -5.02 14.70 -15.38
N LEU A 252 -5.96 14.19 -16.17
CA LEU A 252 -6.50 14.88 -17.35
C LEU A 252 -8.02 14.91 -17.29
N GLY A 253 -8.60 16.05 -17.66
CA GLY A 253 -10.03 16.22 -17.91
C GLY A 253 -10.29 16.45 -19.40
N CYS A 254 -11.42 15.96 -19.94
CA CYS A 254 -11.89 16.16 -21.31
C CYS A 254 -13.39 16.49 -21.34
#